data_f0bc5691f46bc2596c54c503da584436
#
_entry.id   f0bc5691f46bc2596c54c503da584436
#
_cell.length_a   1.000
_cell.length_b   1.000
_cell.length_c   1.000
_cell.angle_alpha   90.00
_cell.angle_beta   90.00
_cell.angle_gamma   90.00
#
_symmetry.space_group_name_H-M   'P 1'
#
loop_
_entity.id
_entity.type
_entity.pdbx_description
1 polymer ?
#
loop_
_entity_poly.entity_id
_entity_poly.type
_entity_poly.pdbx_seq_one_letter_code
_entity_poly.pdbx_strand_id
1 'polypeptide(L)'
;MCSGAALHARFKRVVFGATEPKTGAAGSVLNLFAHAQLNHQTQVTGGVLTEACAQVLQDFFEQRRAQQQSNKTPLREDALRTPDQAWAGRDVPLALSRFSADLPALDGLRLHWFDNRADTQLAPHVYLHDVDGWSMQFAAELQSSQPVLAVDLPGFGLSDKPKKVATHRIAWHAQVLREFLASVQPAPLALHAPRVMAPLLAELALPIHWIQTPALSAALRDAPYPDRGHLAGPRALRTLLAAPAATPPPERHEA
;
A
#
# COMPACT_ATOMS: atom_id res chain seq x y z
N MET A 1 18.32 7.49 27.61
CA MET A 1 19.43 7.56 26.62
C MET A 1 19.58 8.98 26.04
N CYS A 2 18.59 9.54 25.32
CA CYS A 2 18.73 10.84 24.63
C CYS A 2 19.06 12.02 25.57
N SER A 3 18.41 12.11 26.74
CA SER A 3 18.70 13.14 27.72
C SER A 3 20.12 13.06 28.27
N GLY A 4 20.61 11.84 28.53
CA GLY A 4 22.00 11.61 28.91
C GLY A 4 23.00 12.04 27.84
N ALA A 5 22.73 11.70 26.59
CA ALA A 5 23.57 12.10 25.45
C ALA A 5 23.61 13.64 25.31
N ALA A 6 22.47 14.33 25.46
CA ALA A 6 22.40 15.80 25.42
C ALA A 6 23.22 16.45 26.55
N LEU A 7 23.19 15.89 27.74
CA LEU A 7 23.99 16.34 28.90
C LEU A 7 25.49 16.09 28.70
N HIS A 8 25.86 14.93 28.18
CA HIS A 8 27.27 14.62 27.86
C HIS A 8 27.81 15.51 26.74
N ALA A 9 26.98 15.83 25.73
CA ALA A 9 27.34 16.76 24.66
C ALA A 9 27.33 18.23 25.12
N ARG A 10 26.93 18.52 26.35
CA ARG A 10 26.86 19.85 26.97
C ARG A 10 26.05 20.85 26.13
N PHE A 11 24.90 20.43 25.62
CA PHE A 11 24.00 21.34 24.91
C PHE A 11 23.50 22.44 25.84
N LYS A 12 23.62 23.70 25.43
CA LYS A 12 23.10 24.83 26.20
C LYS A 12 21.58 24.80 26.27
N ARG A 13 20.91 24.31 25.20
CA ARG A 13 19.46 24.30 25.11
C ARG A 13 18.99 23.05 24.38
N VAL A 14 17.92 22.44 24.88
CA VAL A 14 17.15 21.36 24.25
C VAL A 14 15.72 21.85 24.05
N VAL A 15 15.20 21.71 22.83
CA VAL A 15 13.81 22.04 22.46
C VAL A 15 13.15 20.80 21.92
N PHE A 16 11.93 20.48 22.41
CA PHE A 16 11.16 19.35 21.88
C PHE A 16 9.68 19.68 21.79
N GLY A 17 8.97 18.96 20.90
CA GLY A 17 7.54 19.13 20.70
C GLY A 17 6.71 18.23 21.61
N ALA A 18 6.62 16.95 21.27
CA ALA A 18 5.79 16.02 21.99
C ALA A 18 6.47 15.46 23.24
N THR A 19 5.70 15.29 24.32
CA THR A 19 6.13 14.61 25.53
C THR A 19 5.95 13.10 25.41
N GLU A 20 6.84 12.32 26.02
CA GLU A 20 6.70 10.86 26.13
C GLU A 20 6.12 10.49 27.50
N PRO A 21 4.83 10.08 27.57
CA PRO A 21 4.15 9.89 28.86
C PRO A 21 4.58 8.62 29.61
N LYS A 22 5.23 7.65 28.93
CA LYS A 22 5.59 6.36 29.53
C LYS A 22 7.03 6.31 30.05
N THR A 23 7.97 6.93 29.34
CA THR A 23 9.42 6.81 29.63
C THR A 23 10.18 8.14 29.53
N GLY A 24 9.46 9.25 29.36
CA GLY A 24 10.06 10.55 29.14
C GLY A 24 10.91 11.05 30.32
N ALA A 25 12.13 11.50 30.02
CA ALA A 25 13.11 11.96 30.99
C ALA A 25 13.38 13.48 30.96
N ALA A 26 12.51 14.23 30.29
CA ALA A 26 12.59 15.70 30.17
C ALA A 26 11.35 16.41 30.74
N GLY A 27 10.82 15.90 31.86
CA GLY A 27 9.74 16.54 32.59
C GLY A 27 8.39 15.82 32.57
N SER A 28 8.23 14.72 31.78
CA SER A 28 6.98 13.95 31.77
C SER A 28 6.92 12.85 32.84
N VAL A 29 7.90 11.96 32.94
CA VAL A 29 8.01 10.91 33.96
C VAL A 29 9.12 11.23 34.91
N LEU A 30 10.28 11.58 34.40
CA LEU A 30 11.46 12.03 35.11
C LEU A 30 11.88 13.39 34.55
N ASN A 31 12.56 14.17 35.38
CA ASN A 31 13.22 15.39 34.90
C ASN A 31 14.72 15.32 35.15
N LEU A 32 15.45 14.66 34.26
CA LEU A 32 16.89 14.51 34.39
C LEU A 32 17.61 15.87 34.33
N PHE A 33 17.12 16.80 33.57
CA PHE A 33 17.73 18.14 33.37
C PHE A 33 17.57 19.07 34.59
N ALA A 34 16.65 18.76 35.53
CA ALA A 34 16.43 19.55 36.72
C ALA A 34 17.37 19.15 37.89
N HIS A 35 18.23 18.15 37.71
CA HIS A 35 19.14 17.68 38.74
C HIS A 35 20.27 18.70 38.98
N ALA A 36 20.25 19.35 40.13
CA ALA A 36 21.23 20.38 40.50
C ALA A 36 22.68 19.86 40.66
N GLN A 37 22.84 18.55 40.88
CA GLN A 37 24.16 17.89 41.02
C GLN A 37 24.85 17.60 39.69
N LEU A 38 24.19 17.85 38.56
CA LEU A 38 24.82 17.65 37.24
C LEU A 38 25.82 18.77 36.95
N ASN A 39 27.00 18.38 36.47
CA ASN A 39 28.08 19.31 36.11
C ASN A 39 27.74 20.30 34.98
N HIS A 40 26.66 20.04 34.24
CA HIS A 40 26.19 20.89 33.15
C HIS A 40 24.68 21.09 33.30
N GLN A 41 24.25 22.35 33.22
CA GLN A 41 22.84 22.73 33.29
C GLN A 41 22.34 23.10 31.89
N THR A 42 21.39 22.34 31.36
CA THR A 42 20.80 22.53 30.06
C THR A 42 19.44 23.20 30.21
N GLN A 43 19.20 24.27 29.45
CA GLN A 43 17.87 24.87 29.36
C GLN A 43 16.95 23.97 28.51
N VAL A 44 15.77 23.63 29.03
CA VAL A 44 14.81 22.76 28.36
C VAL A 44 13.54 23.54 28.06
N THR A 45 13.10 23.49 26.80
CA THR A 45 11.82 24.04 26.34
C THR A 45 11.03 22.92 25.70
N GLY A 46 10.02 22.40 26.38
CA GLY A 46 9.08 21.40 25.84
C GLY A 46 7.81 22.04 25.30
N GLY A 47 7.02 21.26 24.57
CA GLY A 47 5.70 21.65 24.11
C GLY A 47 5.68 22.54 22.86
N VAL A 48 6.77 22.63 22.11
CA VAL A 48 6.82 23.41 20.87
C VAL A 48 6.14 22.61 19.76
N LEU A 49 5.02 23.12 19.25
CA LEU A 49 4.19 22.43 18.23
C LEU A 49 3.79 21.01 18.68
N THR A 50 3.37 20.84 19.93
CA THR A 50 3.11 19.53 20.55
C THR A 50 2.22 18.64 19.70
N GLU A 51 1.07 19.15 19.24
CA GLU A 51 0.09 18.36 18.48
C GLU A 51 0.65 17.92 17.13
N ALA A 52 1.25 18.86 16.38
CA ALA A 52 1.85 18.55 15.08
C ALA A 52 2.99 17.52 15.20
N CYS A 53 3.87 17.66 16.21
CA CYS A 53 4.94 16.70 16.47
C CYS A 53 4.41 15.35 16.91
N ALA A 54 3.36 15.32 17.74
CA ALA A 54 2.74 14.07 18.19
C ALA A 54 2.08 13.35 17.02
N GLN A 55 1.37 14.07 16.15
CA GLN A 55 0.71 13.51 14.99
C GLN A 55 1.70 12.84 14.02
N VAL A 56 2.79 13.51 13.67
CA VAL A 56 3.84 12.94 12.80
C VAL A 56 4.38 11.61 13.36
N LEU A 57 4.60 11.54 14.68
CA LEU A 57 5.07 10.31 15.33
C LEU A 57 4.00 9.22 15.33
N GLN A 58 2.75 9.57 15.62
CA GLN A 58 1.62 8.62 15.61
C GLN A 58 1.45 8.02 14.21
N ASP A 59 1.37 8.86 13.18
CA ASP A 59 1.23 8.41 11.80
C ASP A 59 2.37 7.50 11.36
N PHE A 60 3.61 7.86 11.71
CA PHE A 60 4.78 7.01 11.42
C PHE A 60 4.68 5.64 12.10
N PHE A 61 4.33 5.59 13.39
CA PHE A 61 4.24 4.32 14.11
C PHE A 61 3.01 3.50 13.69
N GLU A 62 1.91 4.12 13.31
CA GLU A 62 0.75 3.43 12.72
C GLU A 62 1.09 2.80 11.38
N GLN A 63 1.74 3.55 10.50
CA GLN A 63 2.24 3.04 9.23
C GLN A 63 3.22 1.88 9.42
N ARG A 64 4.16 2.01 10.37
CA ARG A 64 5.11 0.94 10.70
C ARG A 64 4.43 -0.29 11.27
N ARG A 65 3.42 -0.14 12.13
CA ARG A 65 2.65 -1.27 12.67
C ARG A 65 1.84 -1.97 11.57
N ALA A 66 1.16 -1.23 10.71
CA ALA A 66 0.45 -1.77 9.56
C ALA A 66 1.39 -2.54 8.63
N GLN A 67 2.57 -1.98 8.34
CA GLN A 67 3.60 -2.62 7.53
C GLN A 67 4.19 -3.87 8.18
N GLN A 68 4.38 -3.88 9.51
CA GLN A 68 4.83 -5.05 10.26
C GLN A 68 3.75 -6.13 10.37
N GLN A 69 2.48 -5.78 10.52
CA GLN A 69 1.37 -6.73 10.51
C GLN A 69 1.23 -7.39 9.14
N SER A 70 1.31 -6.62 8.06
CA SER A 70 1.25 -7.16 6.69
C SER A 70 2.43 -8.09 6.37
N ASN A 71 3.61 -7.83 6.94
CA ASN A 71 4.77 -8.72 6.82
C ASN A 71 4.64 -9.99 7.69
N LYS A 72 3.74 -9.99 8.70
CA LYS A 72 3.48 -11.15 9.57
C LYS A 72 2.44 -12.11 9.00
N THR A 73 1.70 -11.74 7.95
CA THR A 73 0.77 -12.68 7.30
C THR A 73 1.59 -13.85 6.74
N PRO A 74 1.41 -15.07 7.25
CA PRO A 74 2.14 -16.24 6.76
C PRO A 74 1.87 -16.39 5.26
N LEU A 75 2.91 -16.66 4.49
CA LEU A 75 2.75 -16.94 3.07
C LEU A 75 2.10 -18.32 2.93
N ARG A 76 1.00 -18.40 2.20
CA ARG A 76 0.35 -19.68 1.88
C ARG A 76 1.29 -20.57 1.08
N GLU A 77 1.25 -21.88 1.31
CA GLU A 77 2.12 -22.86 0.62
C GLU A 77 1.94 -22.87 -0.90
N ASP A 78 0.72 -22.53 -1.37
CA ASP A 78 0.37 -22.47 -2.78
C ASP A 78 0.59 -21.08 -3.42
N ALA A 79 1.22 -20.15 -2.72
CA ALA A 79 1.52 -18.81 -3.19
C ALA A 79 3.02 -18.51 -3.14
N LEU A 80 3.41 -17.43 -3.83
CA LEU A 80 4.74 -16.83 -3.81
C LEU A 80 4.62 -15.36 -3.40
N ARG A 81 5.71 -14.83 -2.87
CA ARG A 81 5.88 -13.42 -2.56
C ARG A 81 7.16 -12.93 -3.19
N THR A 82 7.11 -11.78 -3.86
CA THR A 82 8.31 -11.18 -4.43
C THR A 82 9.29 -10.85 -3.32
N PRO A 83 10.55 -11.32 -3.39
CA PRO A 83 11.56 -11.02 -2.38
C PRO A 83 11.90 -9.53 -2.33
N ASP A 84 12.22 -9.01 -1.15
CA ASP A 84 12.56 -7.58 -0.95
C ASP A 84 13.75 -7.14 -1.80
N GLN A 85 14.69 -8.05 -2.12
CA GLN A 85 15.82 -7.79 -2.98
C GLN A 85 15.42 -7.39 -4.41
N ALA A 86 14.22 -7.78 -4.85
CA ALA A 86 13.71 -7.39 -6.17
C ALA A 86 13.52 -5.87 -6.32
N TRP A 87 13.41 -5.16 -5.21
CA TRP A 87 13.20 -3.71 -5.18
C TRP A 87 14.50 -2.93 -5.01
N ALA A 88 15.61 -3.58 -4.67
CA ALA A 88 16.88 -2.93 -4.42
C ALA A 88 17.38 -2.16 -5.66
N GLY A 89 17.72 -0.89 -5.46
CA GLY A 89 18.22 0.00 -6.52
C GLY A 89 17.17 0.40 -7.58
N ARG A 90 15.86 0.15 -7.32
CA ARG A 90 14.75 0.60 -8.16
C ARG A 90 14.00 1.73 -7.48
N ASP A 91 13.54 2.68 -8.27
CA ASP A 91 12.71 3.80 -7.79
C ASP A 91 11.27 3.32 -7.58
N VAL A 92 11.06 2.56 -6.50
CA VAL A 92 9.75 2.07 -6.06
C VAL A 92 9.39 2.77 -4.76
N PRO A 93 8.24 3.48 -4.67
CA PRO A 93 7.89 4.29 -3.50
C PRO A 93 7.37 3.41 -2.34
N LEU A 94 8.22 2.54 -1.81
CA LEU A 94 7.86 1.57 -0.75
C LEU A 94 7.29 2.22 0.52
N ALA A 95 7.58 3.50 0.76
CA ALA A 95 6.99 4.26 1.86
C ALA A 95 5.48 4.46 1.72
N LEU A 96 4.96 4.45 0.47
CA LEU A 96 3.53 4.55 0.17
C LEU A 96 2.83 3.19 0.17
N SER A 97 3.56 2.09 0.32
CA SER A 97 3.00 0.72 0.30
C SER A 97 2.03 0.49 1.44
N ARG A 98 0.89 -0.10 1.10
CA ARG A 98 -0.12 -0.61 2.03
C ARG A 98 -0.46 -2.04 1.67
N PHE A 99 -0.86 -2.80 2.66
CA PHE A 99 -1.22 -4.21 2.49
C PHE A 99 -2.46 -4.55 3.31
N SER A 100 -3.29 -5.47 2.80
CA SER A 100 -4.36 -6.13 3.55
C SER A 100 -4.38 -7.61 3.25
N ALA A 101 -4.71 -8.42 4.26
CA ALA A 101 -5.05 -9.83 4.13
C ALA A 101 -6.46 -10.11 4.68
N ASP A 102 -7.18 -9.04 5.07
CA ASP A 102 -8.46 -9.15 5.78
C ASP A 102 -9.67 -9.24 4.84
N LEU A 103 -9.45 -9.13 3.51
CA LEU A 103 -10.54 -9.28 2.53
C LEU A 103 -10.88 -10.77 2.39
N PRO A 104 -12.16 -11.18 2.58
CA PRO A 104 -12.57 -12.58 2.54
C PRO A 104 -12.16 -13.32 1.27
N ALA A 105 -12.26 -12.67 0.11
CA ALA A 105 -11.89 -13.27 -1.17
C ALA A 105 -10.38 -13.56 -1.33
N LEU A 106 -9.52 -12.97 -0.51
CA LEU A 106 -8.08 -13.25 -0.51
C LEU A 106 -7.75 -14.60 0.14
N ASP A 107 -8.57 -15.06 1.07
CA ASP A 107 -8.37 -16.34 1.78
C ASP A 107 -6.93 -16.47 2.31
N GLY A 108 -6.46 -15.44 3.03
CA GLY A 108 -5.12 -15.38 3.63
C GLY A 108 -3.99 -14.96 2.68
N LEU A 109 -4.28 -14.63 1.43
CA LEU A 109 -3.32 -13.94 0.55
C LEU A 109 -3.25 -12.46 0.93
N ARG A 110 -2.14 -11.83 0.60
CA ARG A 110 -1.93 -10.41 0.84
C ARG A 110 -2.13 -9.62 -0.44
N LEU A 111 -3.02 -8.61 -0.41
CA LEU A 111 -3.20 -7.59 -1.44
C LEU A 111 -2.31 -6.40 -1.12
N HIS A 112 -1.73 -5.80 -2.13
CA HIS A 112 -0.94 -4.57 -2.06
C HIS A 112 -1.59 -3.43 -2.84
N TRP A 113 -1.39 -2.20 -2.35
CA TRP A 113 -1.59 -0.96 -3.11
C TRP A 113 -0.63 0.12 -2.63
N PHE A 114 -0.33 1.07 -3.50
CA PHE A 114 0.27 2.33 -3.07
C PHE A 114 -0.82 3.33 -2.71
N ASP A 115 -0.60 4.10 -1.65
CA ASP A 115 -1.49 5.15 -1.16
C ASP A 115 -0.67 6.41 -0.88
N ASN A 116 -0.87 7.48 -1.67
CA ASN A 116 -0.17 8.75 -1.49
C ASN A 116 -0.93 9.74 -0.61
N ARG A 117 -2.11 9.39 -0.11
CA ARG A 117 -2.93 10.30 0.68
C ARG A 117 -2.26 10.66 1.99
N ALA A 118 -2.05 11.96 2.20
CA ALA A 118 -1.66 12.49 3.50
C ALA A 118 -2.82 12.46 4.50
N ASP A 119 -4.07 12.64 3.98
CA ASP A 119 -5.31 12.57 4.73
C ASP A 119 -6.21 11.49 4.10
N THR A 120 -6.51 10.44 4.85
CA THR A 120 -7.38 9.34 4.42
C THR A 120 -8.85 9.72 4.31
N GLN A 121 -9.23 10.93 4.73
CA GLN A 121 -10.59 11.47 4.56
C GLN A 121 -10.82 12.02 3.14
N LEU A 122 -9.79 12.14 2.31
CA LEU A 122 -9.96 12.54 0.91
C LEU A 122 -10.42 11.37 0.06
N ALA A 123 -11.47 11.59 -0.75
CA ALA A 123 -11.99 10.61 -1.69
C ALA A 123 -10.93 10.30 -2.77
N PRO A 124 -10.48 9.04 -2.92
CA PRO A 124 -9.35 8.73 -3.78
C PRO A 124 -9.73 8.47 -5.22
N HIS A 125 -8.78 8.72 -6.10
CA HIS A 125 -8.70 8.15 -7.43
C HIS A 125 -8.04 6.77 -7.33
N VAL A 126 -8.76 5.70 -7.65
CA VAL A 126 -8.23 4.34 -7.64
C VAL A 126 -7.79 3.95 -9.04
N TYR A 127 -6.55 3.51 -9.20
CA TYR A 127 -5.97 3.10 -10.46
C TYR A 127 -5.73 1.60 -10.51
N LEU A 128 -6.22 0.96 -11.57
CA LEU A 128 -6.00 -0.45 -11.85
C LEU A 128 -5.05 -0.61 -13.03
N HIS A 129 -3.99 -1.40 -12.84
CA HIS A 129 -2.99 -1.71 -13.87
C HIS A 129 -3.55 -2.63 -14.98
N ASP A 130 -2.84 -2.72 -16.10
CA ASP A 130 -3.12 -3.69 -17.15
C ASP A 130 -2.46 -5.07 -16.89
N VAL A 131 -2.61 -6.00 -17.84
CA VAL A 131 -2.06 -7.36 -17.75
C VAL A 131 -0.54 -7.43 -17.93
N ASP A 132 0.07 -6.39 -18.46
CA ASP A 132 1.50 -6.30 -18.76
C ASP A 132 2.26 -5.41 -17.77
N GLY A 133 1.55 -4.91 -16.75
CA GLY A 133 2.09 -4.00 -15.76
C GLY A 133 1.68 -4.35 -14.33
N TRP A 134 1.85 -3.38 -13.46
CA TRP A 134 1.48 -3.37 -12.06
C TRP A 134 1.36 -1.92 -11.58
N SER A 135 1.01 -1.69 -10.34
CA SER A 135 0.71 -0.35 -9.79
C SER A 135 1.75 0.74 -10.07
N MET A 136 3.01 0.37 -10.35
CA MET A 136 4.05 1.33 -10.78
C MET A 136 3.80 1.98 -12.14
N GLN A 137 2.83 1.53 -12.92
CA GLN A 137 2.36 2.26 -14.12
C GLN A 137 1.85 3.66 -13.76
N PHE A 138 1.48 3.88 -12.51
CA PHE A 138 0.91 5.13 -11.99
C PHE A 138 1.89 5.91 -11.10
N ALA A 139 3.18 5.75 -11.34
CA ALA A 139 4.22 6.44 -10.55
C ALA A 139 4.09 7.99 -10.63
N ALA A 140 3.67 8.53 -11.78
CA ALA A 140 3.46 9.96 -11.95
C ALA A 140 2.24 10.45 -11.15
N GLU A 141 1.15 9.71 -11.16
CA GLU A 141 -0.07 10.01 -10.40
C GLU A 141 0.22 9.93 -8.88
N LEU A 142 1.01 8.97 -8.44
CA LEU A 142 1.42 8.84 -7.03
C LEU A 142 2.30 10.00 -6.54
N GLN A 143 2.97 10.71 -7.44
CA GLN A 143 3.76 11.92 -7.14
C GLN A 143 2.92 13.20 -7.21
N SER A 144 1.68 13.12 -7.68
CA SER A 144 0.79 14.26 -7.77
C SER A 144 0.20 14.66 -6.40
N SER A 145 -0.43 15.82 -6.34
CA SER A 145 -1.19 16.26 -5.16
C SER A 145 -2.58 15.63 -5.05
N GLN A 146 -3.01 14.85 -6.05
CA GLN A 146 -4.30 14.15 -6.01
C GLN A 146 -4.23 12.95 -5.06
N PRO A 147 -5.34 12.64 -4.36
CA PRO A 147 -5.44 11.45 -3.52
C PRO A 147 -5.52 10.19 -4.40
N VAL A 148 -4.45 9.42 -4.47
CA VAL A 148 -4.31 8.28 -5.38
C VAL A 148 -4.09 6.98 -4.63
N LEU A 149 -4.82 5.94 -5.04
CA LEU A 149 -4.56 4.55 -4.72
C LEU A 149 -4.22 3.79 -6.00
N ALA A 150 -3.07 3.14 -6.07
CA ALA A 150 -2.69 2.27 -7.19
C ALA A 150 -2.63 0.83 -6.70
N VAL A 151 -3.59 -0.02 -7.12
CA VAL A 151 -3.77 -1.37 -6.58
C VAL A 151 -3.07 -2.42 -7.45
N ASP A 152 -2.43 -3.39 -6.80
CA ASP A 152 -1.90 -4.60 -7.43
C ASP A 152 -2.88 -5.76 -7.24
N LEU A 153 -3.47 -6.27 -8.31
CA LEU A 153 -4.27 -7.49 -8.24
C LEU A 153 -3.44 -8.67 -7.71
N PRO A 154 -4.08 -9.68 -7.06
CA PRO A 154 -3.37 -10.90 -6.70
C PRO A 154 -2.63 -11.51 -7.90
N GLY A 155 -1.38 -11.87 -7.71
CA GLY A 155 -0.51 -12.31 -8.81
C GLY A 155 0.32 -11.22 -9.48
N PHE A 156 0.14 -9.95 -9.09
CA PHE A 156 0.85 -8.79 -9.66
C PHE A 156 1.60 -8.00 -8.60
N GLY A 157 2.54 -7.16 -9.04
CA GLY A 157 3.26 -6.19 -8.23
C GLY A 157 3.79 -6.76 -6.90
N LEU A 158 3.43 -6.11 -5.79
CA LEU A 158 3.79 -6.54 -4.44
C LEU A 158 2.73 -7.44 -3.77
N SER A 159 1.59 -7.71 -4.43
CA SER A 159 0.60 -8.68 -3.95
C SER A 159 1.13 -10.11 -3.97
N ASP A 160 0.58 -10.97 -3.09
CA ASP A 160 0.90 -12.40 -3.10
C ASP A 160 0.45 -13.06 -4.43
N LYS A 161 1.18 -14.07 -4.86
CA LYS A 161 1.07 -14.67 -6.19
C LYS A 161 0.72 -16.16 -6.10
N PRO A 162 -0.57 -16.55 -6.21
CA PRO A 162 -0.95 -17.96 -6.36
C PRO A 162 -0.17 -18.62 -7.50
N LYS A 163 0.42 -19.79 -7.21
CA LYS A 163 1.28 -20.52 -8.16
C LYS A 163 0.51 -21.13 -9.33
N LYS A 164 -0.76 -21.46 -9.12
CA LYS A 164 -1.57 -22.17 -10.11
C LYS A 164 -2.32 -21.18 -11.00
N VAL A 165 -2.16 -21.29 -12.32
CA VAL A 165 -2.89 -20.50 -13.32
C VAL A 165 -4.40 -20.62 -13.12
N ALA A 166 -4.92 -21.80 -12.79
CA ALA A 166 -6.34 -22.05 -12.58
C ALA A 166 -6.97 -21.31 -11.38
N THR A 167 -6.17 -20.81 -10.46
CA THR A 167 -6.65 -19.97 -9.35
C THR A 167 -7.08 -18.59 -9.85
N HIS A 168 -6.40 -18.07 -10.88
CA HIS A 168 -6.64 -16.75 -11.44
C HIS A 168 -7.85 -16.74 -12.38
N ARG A 169 -9.06 -16.61 -11.84
CA ARG A 169 -10.31 -16.50 -12.59
C ARG A 169 -10.79 -15.06 -12.59
N ILE A 170 -11.43 -14.61 -13.67
CA ILE A 170 -11.98 -13.23 -13.77
C ILE A 170 -12.89 -12.94 -12.59
N ALA A 171 -13.84 -13.83 -12.27
CA ALA A 171 -14.78 -13.65 -11.16
C ALA A 171 -14.08 -13.53 -9.80
N TRP A 172 -12.98 -14.26 -9.57
CA TRP A 172 -12.21 -14.13 -8.33
C TRP A 172 -11.51 -12.77 -8.21
N HIS A 173 -10.82 -12.33 -9.28
CA HIS A 173 -10.19 -11.01 -9.30
C HIS A 173 -11.22 -9.88 -9.16
N ALA A 174 -12.38 -10.02 -9.81
CA ALA A 174 -13.49 -9.08 -9.68
C ALA A 174 -14.00 -9.00 -8.24
N GLN A 175 -14.12 -10.16 -7.56
CA GLN A 175 -14.55 -10.20 -6.17
C GLN A 175 -13.53 -9.54 -5.23
N VAL A 176 -12.23 -9.85 -5.38
CA VAL A 176 -11.16 -9.21 -4.59
C VAL A 176 -11.18 -7.69 -4.80
N LEU A 177 -11.29 -7.24 -6.05
CA LEU A 177 -11.34 -5.81 -6.34
C LEU A 177 -12.59 -5.15 -5.75
N ARG A 178 -13.75 -5.81 -5.82
CA ARG A 178 -15.00 -5.31 -5.22
C ARG A 178 -14.88 -5.15 -3.71
N GLU A 179 -14.33 -6.14 -3.02
CA GLU A 179 -14.12 -6.08 -1.57
C GLU A 179 -13.09 -5.00 -1.20
N PHE A 180 -12.02 -4.87 -1.98
CA PHE A 180 -11.06 -3.79 -1.79
C PHE A 180 -11.71 -2.42 -1.94
N LEU A 181 -12.45 -2.17 -3.03
CA LEU A 181 -13.12 -0.88 -3.27
C LEU A 181 -14.15 -0.56 -2.18
N ALA A 182 -14.87 -1.58 -1.68
CA ALA A 182 -15.80 -1.41 -0.56
C ALA A 182 -15.10 -1.06 0.76
N SER A 183 -13.84 -1.48 0.94
CA SER A 183 -13.05 -1.16 2.12
C SER A 183 -12.42 0.24 2.08
N VAL A 184 -12.33 0.86 0.91
CA VAL A 184 -11.75 2.19 0.72
C VAL A 184 -12.74 3.27 1.15
N GLN A 185 -12.30 4.14 2.04
CA GLN A 185 -13.09 5.27 2.53
C GLN A 185 -12.33 6.58 2.29
N PRO A 186 -13.02 7.72 2.17
CA PRO A 186 -14.48 7.84 1.99
C PRO A 186 -14.92 7.55 0.55
N ALA A 187 -16.21 7.24 0.42
CA ALA A 187 -16.89 7.21 -0.87
C ALA A 187 -17.52 8.60 -1.18
N PRO A 188 -17.80 8.93 -2.48
CA PRO A 188 -17.53 8.11 -3.66
C PRO A 188 -16.07 8.14 -4.09
N LEU A 189 -15.58 7.04 -4.66
CA LEU A 189 -14.27 6.98 -5.30
C LEU A 189 -14.41 6.99 -6.83
N ALA A 190 -13.33 7.38 -7.54
CA ALA A 190 -13.23 7.29 -8.99
C ALA A 190 -12.30 6.13 -9.37
N LEU A 191 -12.79 5.16 -10.18
CA LEU A 191 -11.99 4.05 -10.67
C LEU A 191 -11.45 4.36 -12.06
N HIS A 192 -10.13 4.30 -12.21
CA HIS A 192 -9.41 4.45 -13.47
C HIS A 192 -8.84 3.10 -13.90
N ALA A 193 -9.18 2.64 -15.10
CA ALA A 193 -8.77 1.32 -15.58
C ALA A 193 -8.57 1.27 -17.09
N PRO A 194 -7.66 0.42 -17.60
CA PRO A 194 -7.52 0.19 -19.02
C PRO A 194 -8.68 -0.68 -19.57
N ARG A 195 -9.08 -0.43 -20.81
CA ARG A 195 -10.21 -1.15 -21.44
C ARG A 195 -10.02 -2.66 -21.51
N VAL A 196 -8.79 -3.15 -21.53
CA VAL A 196 -8.51 -4.59 -21.48
C VAL A 196 -9.07 -5.26 -20.23
N MET A 197 -9.25 -4.52 -19.15
CA MET A 197 -9.83 -5.00 -17.88
C MET A 197 -11.37 -4.99 -17.86
N ALA A 198 -12.04 -4.55 -18.93
CA ALA A 198 -13.51 -4.44 -18.98
C ALA A 198 -14.25 -5.73 -18.55
N PRO A 199 -13.84 -6.95 -18.96
CA PRO A 199 -14.53 -8.17 -18.50
C PRO A 199 -14.45 -8.40 -16.98
N LEU A 200 -13.37 -7.95 -16.33
CA LEU A 200 -13.19 -8.03 -14.87
C LEU A 200 -14.06 -7.00 -14.15
N LEU A 201 -14.34 -5.88 -14.78
CA LEU A 201 -15.04 -4.73 -14.20
C LEU A 201 -16.54 -4.72 -14.53
N ALA A 202 -17.01 -5.67 -15.35
CA ALA A 202 -18.38 -5.66 -15.90
C ALA A 202 -19.49 -5.64 -14.84
N GLU A 203 -19.24 -6.23 -13.66
CA GLU A 203 -20.21 -6.32 -12.57
C GLU A 203 -20.04 -5.22 -11.49
N LEU A 204 -19.12 -4.26 -11.69
CA LEU A 204 -18.94 -3.18 -10.75
C LEU A 204 -19.95 -2.07 -11.00
N ALA A 205 -20.81 -1.82 -10.00
CA ALA A 205 -21.82 -0.76 -10.05
C ALA A 205 -21.24 0.62 -9.69
N LEU A 206 -20.17 1.02 -10.36
CA LEU A 206 -19.52 2.33 -10.18
C LEU A 206 -19.00 2.88 -11.52
N PRO A 207 -18.90 4.22 -11.66
CA PRO A 207 -18.37 4.80 -12.89
C PRO A 207 -16.90 4.46 -13.06
N ILE A 208 -16.53 4.03 -14.29
CA ILE A 208 -15.17 3.68 -14.65
C ILE A 208 -14.64 4.70 -15.65
N HIS A 209 -13.52 5.32 -15.30
CA HIS A 209 -12.75 6.19 -16.19
C HIS A 209 -11.76 5.33 -16.99
N TRP A 210 -12.04 5.16 -18.28
CA TRP A 210 -11.17 4.38 -19.15
C TRP A 210 -9.90 5.17 -19.51
N ILE A 211 -8.75 4.58 -19.24
CA ILE A 211 -7.44 5.19 -19.46
C ILE A 211 -6.53 4.32 -20.33
N GLN A 212 -5.47 4.92 -20.85
CA GLN A 212 -4.32 4.20 -21.36
C GLN A 212 -3.25 4.12 -20.26
N THR A 213 -2.73 2.94 -20.03
CA THR A 213 -1.69 2.75 -19.00
C THR A 213 -0.32 3.06 -19.58
N PRO A 214 0.53 3.79 -18.86
CA PRO A 214 1.92 4.00 -19.27
C PRO A 214 2.69 2.68 -19.34
N ALA A 215 3.60 2.56 -20.31
CA ALA A 215 4.49 1.43 -20.42
C ALA A 215 5.58 1.51 -19.32
N LEU A 216 5.82 0.41 -18.64
CA LEU A 216 6.95 0.29 -17.72
C LEU A 216 8.25 -0.05 -18.48
N SER A 217 9.38 0.43 -17.96
CA SER A 217 10.68 -0.10 -18.38
C SER A 217 10.74 -1.61 -18.10
N ALA A 218 11.49 -2.37 -18.89
CA ALA A 218 11.63 -3.82 -18.69
C ALA A 218 12.09 -4.14 -17.24
N ALA A 219 13.00 -3.35 -16.70
CA ALA A 219 13.52 -3.53 -15.34
C ALA A 219 12.44 -3.37 -14.26
N LEU A 220 11.46 -2.45 -14.42
CA LEU A 220 10.35 -2.27 -13.48
C LEU A 220 9.24 -3.28 -13.75
N ARG A 221 8.91 -3.53 -15.02
CA ARG A 221 7.87 -4.49 -15.39
C ARG A 221 8.15 -5.89 -14.85
N ASP A 222 9.40 -6.34 -14.98
CA ASP A 222 9.81 -7.71 -14.66
C ASP A 222 10.22 -7.88 -13.18
N ALA A 223 10.43 -6.76 -12.44
CA ALA A 223 10.84 -6.79 -11.04
C ALA A 223 9.96 -7.66 -10.12
N PRO A 224 8.62 -7.68 -10.25
CA PRO A 224 7.77 -8.53 -9.41
C PRO A 224 7.94 -10.03 -9.67
N TYR A 225 8.61 -10.43 -10.74
CA TYR A 225 8.57 -11.79 -11.29
C TYR A 225 9.98 -12.39 -11.45
N PRO A 226 10.70 -12.69 -10.35
CA PRO A 226 12.07 -13.19 -10.41
C PRO A 226 12.21 -14.55 -11.11
N ASP A 227 11.12 -15.30 -11.21
CA ASP A 227 11.08 -16.59 -11.90
C ASP A 227 9.71 -16.87 -12.56
N ARG A 228 9.62 -18.00 -13.29
CA ARG A 228 8.41 -18.41 -14.01
C ARG A 228 7.21 -18.70 -13.11
N GLY A 229 7.44 -19.08 -11.85
CA GLY A 229 6.37 -19.37 -10.87
C GLY A 229 5.58 -18.12 -10.51
N HIS A 230 6.25 -16.97 -10.46
CA HIS A 230 5.62 -15.68 -10.17
C HIS A 230 4.73 -15.16 -11.32
N LEU A 231 4.80 -15.73 -12.52
CA LEU A 231 4.07 -15.27 -13.71
C LEU A 231 2.69 -15.94 -13.88
N ALA A 232 2.19 -16.70 -12.90
CA ALA A 232 0.90 -17.40 -13.04
C ALA A 232 -0.27 -16.41 -13.28
N GLY A 233 -0.34 -15.32 -12.51
CA GLY A 233 -1.35 -14.27 -12.66
C GLY A 233 -1.33 -13.58 -14.03
N PRO A 234 -0.21 -12.97 -14.44
CA PRO A 234 -0.08 -12.34 -15.76
C PRO A 234 -0.44 -13.28 -16.91
N ARG A 235 0.01 -14.54 -16.88
CA ARG A 235 -0.33 -15.52 -17.93
C ARG A 235 -1.82 -15.83 -17.97
N ALA A 236 -2.43 -16.06 -16.79
CA ALA A 236 -3.84 -16.37 -16.70
C ALA A 236 -4.70 -15.22 -17.23
N LEU A 237 -4.50 -14.00 -16.71
CA LEU A 237 -5.32 -12.86 -17.08
C LEU A 237 -5.12 -12.46 -18.55
N ARG A 238 -3.90 -12.54 -19.09
CA ARG A 238 -3.68 -12.29 -20.53
C ARG A 238 -4.50 -13.25 -21.38
N THR A 239 -4.58 -14.54 -21.04
CA THR A 239 -5.38 -15.51 -21.78
C THR A 239 -6.88 -15.28 -21.60
N LEU A 240 -7.33 -15.04 -20.37
CA LEU A 240 -8.75 -14.89 -20.05
C LEU A 240 -9.36 -13.61 -20.63
N LEU A 241 -8.59 -12.51 -20.66
CA LEU A 241 -9.06 -11.21 -21.17
C LEU A 241 -8.90 -11.07 -22.67
N ALA A 242 -8.06 -11.89 -23.32
CA ALA A 242 -7.97 -11.97 -24.78
C ALA A 242 -9.05 -12.85 -25.41
N ALA A 243 -9.71 -13.71 -24.62
CA ALA A 243 -10.80 -14.54 -25.13
C ALA A 243 -12.00 -13.65 -25.53
N PRO A 244 -12.58 -13.84 -26.74
CA PRO A 244 -13.81 -13.15 -27.09
C PRO A 244 -14.89 -13.49 -26.06
N ALA A 245 -15.67 -12.46 -25.66
CA ALA A 245 -16.80 -12.67 -24.76
C ALA A 245 -17.68 -13.83 -25.32
N ALA A 246 -17.94 -14.85 -24.52
CA ALA A 246 -18.80 -15.93 -24.93
C ALA A 246 -20.12 -15.34 -25.45
N THR A 247 -20.46 -15.64 -26.70
CA THR A 247 -21.74 -15.20 -27.30
C THR A 247 -22.87 -15.68 -26.38
N PRO A 248 -23.78 -14.81 -25.93
CA PRO A 248 -24.91 -15.26 -25.13
C PRO A 248 -25.66 -16.36 -25.88
N PRO A 249 -26.17 -17.39 -25.20
CA PRO A 249 -26.95 -18.44 -25.84
C PRO A 249 -28.12 -17.77 -26.59
N PRO A 250 -28.49 -18.29 -27.78
CA PRO A 250 -29.58 -17.74 -28.55
C PRO A 250 -30.84 -17.75 -27.69
N GLU A 251 -31.51 -16.59 -27.63
CA GLU A 251 -32.83 -16.47 -26.98
C GLU A 251 -33.74 -17.54 -27.56
N ARG A 252 -34.20 -18.46 -26.73
CA ARG A 252 -35.25 -19.39 -27.14
C ARG A 252 -36.52 -18.57 -27.29
N HIS A 253 -36.90 -18.26 -28.51
CA HIS A 253 -38.26 -17.85 -28.81
C HIS A 253 -39.15 -19.07 -28.53
N GLU A 254 -39.83 -19.01 -27.38
CA GLU A 254 -40.98 -19.87 -27.14
C GLU A 254 -42.09 -19.45 -28.11
N ALA A 255 -42.47 -20.36 -28.97
CA ALA A 255 -43.59 -20.26 -29.91
C ALA A 255 -44.91 -20.61 -29.21
#